data_ae0681766914bd734b15af7e0bbb3b42
#
_entry.id   ae0681766914bd734b15af7e0bbb3b42
#
_cell.length_a   1.000
_cell.length_b   1.000
_cell.length_c   1.000
_cell.angle_alpha   90.00
_cell.angle_beta   90.00
_cell.angle_gamma   90.00
#
_symmetry.space_group_name_H-M   'P 1'
#
loop_
_entity.id
_entity.type
_entity.pdbx_description
1 polymer ?
#
loop_
_entity_poly.entity_id
_entity_poly.type
_entity_poly.pdbx_seq_one_letter_code
_entity_poly.pdbx_strand_id
1 'polypeptide(L)'
;MQFQKEAFMASEHVQTIDLTNFSGRVFFLADPHGHYSTLCNLIHSISEPDEELIVFSTGNLFDYGPEPMELMTAINTGIFDGRSVRVFSAAGAGEEMLKKLLPINKDRRTYYPSTFLNERWCARGGRWHKQINRNYLEEEICKLLSTQLATVMKMLFKGNISIGICPSDYTDIRQGFNNTYNALLAFNQANVNIFQSQFLYGMDHAVRPVNVSDVNLVVLGRNPVNSIRKAHGLPLTNLPVLIGNCLHINTGSLYMSEISSPALLAPGIPPTTVPAITLVELILASTPTLICHQMILNKNGIYTQNTAPLNLDSNDNNIEATL
;
A
#
# COMPACT_ATOMS: atom_id res chain seq x y z
N MET A 1 -25.34 -10.80 -7.40
CA MET A 1 -24.63 -10.95 -8.68
C MET A 1 -23.52 -11.96 -8.51
N GLN A 2 -23.62 -13.14 -9.12
CA GLN A 2 -22.53 -14.14 -9.06
C GLN A 2 -21.42 -13.64 -9.99
N PHE A 3 -20.33 -13.15 -9.42
CA PHE A 3 -19.10 -12.92 -10.18
C PHE A 3 -18.54 -14.30 -10.58
N GLN A 4 -18.36 -14.50 -11.87
CA GLN A 4 -17.58 -15.62 -12.38
C GLN A 4 -16.21 -15.55 -11.69
N LYS A 5 -15.84 -16.63 -11.02
CA LYS A 5 -14.48 -16.88 -10.56
C LYS A 5 -13.61 -17.00 -11.83
N GLU A 6 -13.18 -15.87 -12.35
CA GLU A 6 -12.11 -15.88 -13.34
C GLU A 6 -10.85 -16.39 -12.66
N ALA A 7 -10.17 -17.27 -13.36
CA ALA A 7 -9.07 -18.06 -12.82
C ALA A 7 -7.96 -17.16 -12.25
N PHE A 8 -7.97 -16.98 -10.93
CA PHE A 8 -6.87 -16.41 -10.21
C PHE A 8 -5.68 -17.38 -10.25
N MET A 9 -4.72 -17.12 -11.12
CA MET A 9 -3.40 -17.74 -10.98
C MET A 9 -2.66 -17.02 -9.86
N ALA A 10 -3.08 -17.26 -8.62
CA ALA A 10 -2.39 -16.78 -7.44
C ALA A 10 -1.25 -17.75 -7.12
N SER A 11 -0.03 -17.39 -7.47
CA SER A 11 1.10 -17.82 -6.64
C SER A 11 1.07 -16.98 -5.36
N GLU A 12 1.59 -17.48 -4.23
CA GLU A 12 1.69 -16.71 -2.96
C GLU A 12 2.41 -15.36 -3.11
N HIS A 13 3.01 -15.07 -4.27
CA HIS A 13 3.90 -13.94 -4.50
C HIS A 13 3.37 -12.95 -5.54
N VAL A 14 2.52 -13.38 -6.44
CA VAL A 14 2.08 -12.52 -7.58
C VAL A 14 0.59 -12.66 -7.79
N GLN A 15 -0.10 -11.55 -8.01
CA GLN A 15 -1.51 -11.53 -8.30
C GLN A 15 -1.79 -10.66 -9.53
N THR A 16 -2.52 -11.20 -10.52
CA THR A 16 -3.10 -10.42 -11.60
C THR A 16 -4.58 -10.22 -11.36
N ILE A 17 -5.04 -8.98 -11.50
CA ILE A 17 -6.44 -8.61 -11.31
C ILE A 17 -6.93 -7.98 -12.61
N ASP A 18 -7.89 -8.63 -13.25
CA ASP A 18 -8.51 -8.14 -14.48
C ASP A 18 -9.69 -7.22 -14.12
N LEU A 19 -9.56 -5.96 -14.49
CA LEU A 19 -10.54 -4.89 -14.29
C LEU A 19 -11.06 -4.35 -15.63
N THR A 20 -10.88 -5.06 -16.75
CA THR A 20 -11.30 -4.60 -18.08
C THR A 20 -12.81 -4.34 -18.18
N ASN A 21 -13.61 -5.02 -17.37
CA ASN A 21 -15.07 -4.89 -17.31
C ASN A 21 -15.56 -4.24 -15.98
N PHE A 22 -14.66 -3.76 -15.15
CA PHE A 22 -15.04 -3.10 -13.91
C PHE A 22 -15.50 -1.66 -14.18
N SER A 23 -16.65 -1.27 -13.60
CA SER A 23 -17.25 0.05 -13.79
C SER A 23 -17.27 0.91 -12.52
N GLY A 24 -16.85 0.35 -11.38
CA GLY A 24 -16.73 1.09 -10.12
C GLY A 24 -15.48 1.95 -10.05
N ARG A 25 -15.20 2.50 -8.88
CA ARG A 25 -14.05 3.37 -8.67
C ARG A 25 -12.85 2.59 -8.14
N VAL A 26 -11.66 2.97 -8.60
CA VAL A 26 -10.38 2.34 -8.25
C VAL A 26 -9.47 3.32 -7.53
N PHE A 27 -8.95 2.90 -6.40
CA PHE A 27 -8.07 3.69 -5.57
C PHE A 27 -6.77 2.97 -5.24
N PHE A 28 -5.70 3.75 -5.05
CA PHE A 28 -4.43 3.29 -4.51
C PHE A 28 -4.22 3.85 -3.10
N LEU A 29 -3.76 3.00 -2.18
CA LEU A 29 -3.54 3.32 -0.76
C LEU A 29 -2.12 2.94 -0.36
N ALA A 30 -1.38 3.81 0.32
CA ALA A 30 -0.10 3.46 0.90
C ALA A 30 -0.14 3.50 2.42
N ASP A 31 0.46 2.46 2.99
CA ASP A 31 0.90 2.37 4.37
C ASP A 31 -0.13 2.90 5.40
N PRO A 32 -1.37 2.37 5.46
CA PRO A 32 -2.41 2.91 6.35
C PRO A 32 -2.15 2.64 7.83
N HIS A 33 -1.22 1.72 8.16
CA HIS A 33 -0.73 1.47 9.52
C HIS A 33 -1.81 1.33 10.60
N GLY A 34 -2.95 0.68 10.30
CA GLY A 34 -4.02 0.48 11.29
C GLY A 34 -4.83 1.75 11.63
N HIS A 35 -4.83 2.76 10.77
CA HIS A 35 -5.69 3.95 10.93
C HIS A 35 -7.06 3.72 10.28
N TYR A 36 -7.82 2.74 10.79
CA TYR A 36 -9.10 2.31 10.24
C TYR A 36 -10.15 3.43 10.21
N SER A 37 -10.42 4.07 11.35
CA SER A 37 -11.44 5.12 11.44
C SER A 37 -11.12 6.32 10.52
N THR A 38 -9.84 6.69 10.40
CA THR A 38 -9.43 7.77 9.51
C THR A 38 -9.64 7.40 8.04
N LEU A 39 -9.35 6.14 7.68
CA LEU A 39 -9.58 5.63 6.33
C LEU A 39 -11.09 5.56 6.01
N CYS A 40 -11.92 5.11 6.95
CA CYS A 40 -13.38 5.11 6.80
C CYS A 40 -13.92 6.54 6.56
N ASN A 41 -13.48 7.51 7.36
CA ASN A 41 -13.88 8.90 7.18
C ASN A 41 -13.50 9.44 5.81
N LEU A 42 -12.29 9.09 5.30
CA LEU A 42 -11.87 9.48 3.96
C LEU A 42 -12.77 8.84 2.89
N ILE A 43 -13.01 7.52 2.99
CA ILE A 43 -13.90 6.79 2.07
C ILE A 43 -15.30 7.40 2.06
N HIS A 44 -15.89 7.67 3.22
CA HIS A 44 -17.22 8.29 3.33
C HIS A 44 -17.29 9.68 2.71
N SER A 45 -16.21 10.44 2.79
CA SER A 45 -16.17 11.80 2.25
C SER A 45 -16.06 11.89 0.73
N ILE A 46 -15.66 10.79 0.08
CA ILE A 46 -15.40 10.76 -1.36
C ILE A 46 -16.29 9.81 -2.15
N SER A 47 -17.14 9.02 -1.48
CA SER A 47 -17.95 8.00 -2.14
C SER A 47 -19.40 8.00 -1.66
N GLU A 48 -20.32 7.63 -2.54
CA GLU A 48 -21.71 7.40 -2.22
C GLU A 48 -21.94 6.01 -1.61
N PRO A 49 -23.05 5.78 -0.86
CA PRO A 49 -23.32 4.52 -0.15
C PRO A 49 -23.29 3.27 -1.02
N ASP A 50 -23.80 3.36 -2.23
CA ASP A 50 -24.00 2.22 -3.14
C ASP A 50 -22.90 2.08 -4.21
N GLU A 51 -21.85 2.89 -4.13
CA GLU A 51 -20.72 2.79 -5.05
C GLU A 51 -19.88 1.54 -4.80
N GLU A 52 -19.49 0.86 -5.87
CA GLU A 52 -18.54 -0.26 -5.81
C GLU A 52 -17.11 0.29 -5.84
N LEU A 53 -16.36 0.05 -4.75
CA LEU A 53 -15.00 0.55 -4.58
C LEU A 53 -14.01 -0.60 -4.55
N ILE A 54 -12.89 -0.42 -5.27
CA ILE A 54 -11.71 -1.28 -5.12
C ILE A 54 -10.53 -0.42 -4.69
N VAL A 55 -9.85 -0.86 -3.63
CA VAL A 55 -8.63 -0.24 -3.12
C VAL A 55 -7.47 -1.19 -3.28
N PHE A 56 -6.41 -0.74 -3.93
CA PHE A 56 -5.14 -1.44 -4.04
C PHE A 56 -4.13 -0.82 -3.11
N SER A 57 -3.67 -1.58 -2.12
CA SER A 57 -2.69 -1.09 -1.16
C SER A 57 -1.27 -1.57 -1.47
N THR A 58 -0.30 -0.73 -1.15
CA THR A 58 1.12 -1.06 -1.21
C THR A 58 1.62 -1.79 0.04
N GLY A 59 0.75 -2.09 1.02
CA GLY A 59 1.10 -2.81 2.24
C GLY A 59 1.31 -1.93 3.47
N ASN A 60 1.97 -2.48 4.49
CA ASN A 60 2.14 -1.89 5.83
C ASN A 60 0.78 -1.51 6.44
N LEU A 61 -0.13 -2.49 6.45
CA LEU A 61 -1.53 -2.28 6.83
C LEU A 61 -1.72 -2.17 8.35
N PHE A 62 -0.96 -2.95 9.15
CA PHE A 62 -1.35 -3.30 10.53
C PHE A 62 -0.36 -2.90 11.62
N ASP A 63 0.75 -2.24 11.30
CA ASP A 63 1.72 -1.74 12.27
C ASP A 63 1.42 -0.27 12.66
N TYR A 64 1.98 0.20 13.76
CA TYR A 64 1.99 1.57 14.30
C TYR A 64 0.65 2.17 14.73
N GLY A 65 -0.44 2.01 14.02
CA GLY A 65 -1.73 2.67 14.26
C GLY A 65 -2.58 2.04 15.36
N PRO A 66 -3.69 2.67 15.72
CA PRO A 66 -4.49 2.28 16.89
C PRO A 66 -5.48 1.14 16.63
N GLU A 67 -5.88 0.89 15.36
CA GLU A 67 -7.04 0.04 15.00
C GLU A 67 -6.68 -1.05 13.96
N PRO A 68 -5.60 -1.84 14.19
CA PRO A 68 -5.14 -2.82 13.19
C PRO A 68 -6.10 -3.98 12.99
N MET A 69 -6.84 -4.40 14.04
CA MET A 69 -7.79 -5.50 13.94
C MET A 69 -9.09 -5.10 13.25
N GLU A 70 -9.55 -3.89 13.48
CA GLU A 70 -10.69 -3.29 12.80
C GLU A 70 -10.41 -3.20 11.29
N LEU A 71 -9.21 -2.73 10.93
CA LEU A 71 -8.78 -2.68 9.53
C LEU A 71 -8.69 -4.08 8.91
N MET A 72 -8.13 -5.06 9.63
CA MET A 72 -8.02 -6.44 9.17
C MET A 72 -9.39 -7.07 8.93
N THR A 73 -10.30 -6.90 9.87
CA THR A 73 -11.68 -7.37 9.76
C THR A 73 -12.41 -6.71 8.59
N ALA A 74 -12.26 -5.41 8.42
CA ALA A 74 -12.86 -4.67 7.31
C ALA A 74 -12.34 -5.16 5.94
N ILE A 75 -11.03 -5.40 5.82
CA ILE A 75 -10.45 -5.95 4.59
C ILE A 75 -11.02 -7.35 4.32
N ASN A 76 -11.04 -8.24 5.33
CA ASN A 76 -11.53 -9.61 5.17
C ASN A 76 -13.03 -9.71 4.85
N THR A 77 -13.83 -8.79 5.36
CA THR A 77 -15.29 -8.75 5.13
C THR A 77 -15.67 -7.94 3.90
N GLY A 78 -14.80 -7.04 3.44
CA GLY A 78 -15.11 -6.08 2.39
C GLY A 78 -16.07 -4.97 2.85
N ILE A 79 -16.20 -4.74 4.16
CA ILE A 79 -17.11 -3.73 4.72
C ILE A 79 -16.33 -2.73 5.58
N PHE A 80 -16.31 -1.49 5.15
CA PHE A 80 -15.67 -0.35 5.82
C PHE A 80 -16.74 0.61 6.34
N ASP A 81 -17.11 0.46 7.61
CA ASP A 81 -18.14 1.26 8.27
C ASP A 81 -19.43 1.39 7.41
N GLY A 82 -19.95 0.24 6.98
CA GLY A 82 -21.16 0.14 6.15
C GLY A 82 -20.96 0.33 4.65
N ARG A 83 -19.76 0.70 4.18
CA ARG A 83 -19.44 0.81 2.74
C ARG A 83 -18.86 -0.50 2.20
N SER A 84 -19.25 -0.89 1.00
CA SER A 84 -18.68 -2.03 0.29
C SER A 84 -17.36 -1.63 -0.37
N VAL A 85 -16.23 -2.13 0.16
CA VAL A 85 -14.89 -1.82 -0.35
C VAL A 85 -14.07 -3.10 -0.45
N ARG A 86 -13.69 -3.49 -1.64
CA ARG A 86 -12.75 -4.61 -1.83
C ARG A 86 -11.32 -4.08 -1.75
N VAL A 87 -10.51 -4.66 -0.88
CA VAL A 87 -9.10 -4.30 -0.74
C VAL A 87 -8.21 -5.45 -1.19
N PHE A 88 -7.27 -5.15 -2.07
CA PHE A 88 -6.15 -6.02 -2.42
C PHE A 88 -4.86 -5.32 -1.99
N SER A 89 -3.91 -6.04 -1.44
CA SER A 89 -2.69 -5.42 -0.92
C SER A 89 -1.42 -6.14 -1.33
N ALA A 90 -0.39 -5.39 -1.66
CA ALA A 90 0.95 -5.92 -1.60
C ALA A 90 1.35 -6.14 -0.14
N ALA A 91 2.16 -7.16 0.13
CA ALA A 91 2.64 -7.45 1.48
C ALA A 91 3.85 -6.57 1.80
N GLY A 92 3.66 -5.56 2.62
CA GLY A 92 4.74 -4.71 3.13
C GLY A 92 5.58 -5.38 4.22
N ALA A 93 6.53 -4.64 4.78
CA ALA A 93 7.43 -5.16 5.82
C ALA A 93 6.69 -5.57 7.10
N GLY A 94 5.57 -4.91 7.41
CA GLY A 94 4.70 -5.24 8.53
C GLY A 94 4.07 -6.62 8.38
N GLU A 95 3.41 -6.88 7.26
CA GLU A 95 2.77 -8.16 6.95
C GLU A 95 3.77 -9.29 6.90
N GLU A 96 4.95 -9.07 6.31
CA GLU A 96 6.01 -10.08 6.27
C GLU A 96 6.55 -10.44 7.67
N MET A 97 6.62 -9.48 8.57
CA MET A 97 6.96 -9.77 9.98
C MET A 97 5.85 -10.56 10.66
N LEU A 98 4.59 -10.15 10.49
CA LEU A 98 3.44 -10.81 11.10
C LEU A 98 3.30 -12.26 10.63
N LYS A 99 3.47 -12.53 9.34
CA LYS A 99 3.53 -13.89 8.76
C LYS A 99 4.61 -14.76 9.42
N LYS A 100 5.76 -14.18 9.74
CA LYS A 100 6.87 -14.89 10.40
C LYS A 100 6.67 -15.08 11.89
N LEU A 101 5.81 -14.31 12.54
CA LEU A 101 5.47 -14.42 13.96
C LEU A 101 4.40 -15.48 14.25
N LEU A 102 3.62 -15.84 13.25
CA LEU A 102 2.53 -16.80 13.37
C LEU A 102 2.94 -18.15 12.77
N PRO A 103 2.47 -19.27 13.32
CA PRO A 103 2.77 -20.61 12.79
C PRO A 103 1.89 -20.96 11.58
N ILE A 104 1.71 -20.03 10.66
CA ILE A 104 0.92 -20.25 9.44
C ILE A 104 1.57 -21.40 8.65
N ASN A 105 0.80 -22.45 8.37
CA ASN A 105 1.27 -23.66 7.69
C ASN A 105 2.43 -24.40 8.37
N LYS A 106 2.62 -24.22 9.70
CA LYS A 106 3.66 -24.89 10.49
C LYS A 106 3.05 -25.68 11.65
N ASP A 107 3.78 -26.70 12.14
CA ASP A 107 3.38 -27.36 13.37
C ASP A 107 3.49 -26.40 14.56
N ARG A 108 2.33 -26.05 15.13
CA ARG A 108 2.21 -25.14 16.28
C ARG A 108 3.00 -25.60 17.50
N ARG A 109 3.24 -26.92 17.65
CA ARG A 109 3.93 -27.48 18.79
C ARG A 109 5.43 -27.23 18.77
N THR A 110 5.98 -27.07 17.57
CA THR A 110 7.42 -26.88 17.36
C THR A 110 7.79 -25.48 16.92
N TYR A 111 6.79 -24.62 16.66
CA TYR A 111 7.03 -23.27 16.18
C TYR A 111 7.26 -22.27 17.32
N TYR A 112 8.47 -21.75 17.37
CA TYR A 112 8.86 -20.64 18.26
C TYR A 112 9.35 -19.46 17.40
N PRO A 113 8.64 -18.32 17.37
CA PRO A 113 9.13 -17.13 16.69
C PRO A 113 10.41 -16.64 17.38
N SER A 114 11.36 -16.12 16.62
CA SER A 114 12.57 -15.57 17.21
C SER A 114 12.26 -14.38 18.12
N THR A 115 12.91 -14.28 19.27
CA THR A 115 12.76 -13.15 20.19
C THR A 115 13.04 -11.82 19.47
N PHE A 116 14.11 -11.79 18.68
CA PHE A 116 14.49 -10.62 17.88
C PHE A 116 13.37 -10.17 16.93
N LEU A 117 12.70 -11.09 16.22
CA LEU A 117 11.60 -10.75 15.31
C LEU A 117 10.41 -10.18 16.07
N ASN A 118 10.08 -10.79 17.24
CA ASN A 118 8.98 -10.32 18.08
C ASN A 118 9.27 -8.92 18.66
N GLU A 119 10.49 -8.67 19.12
CA GLU A 119 10.91 -7.37 19.61
C GLU A 119 10.84 -6.31 18.51
N ARG A 120 11.34 -6.64 17.32
CA ARG A 120 11.30 -5.75 16.16
C ARG A 120 9.87 -5.43 15.72
N TRP A 121 8.97 -6.40 15.73
CA TRP A 121 7.55 -6.19 15.46
C TRP A 121 6.91 -5.30 16.52
N CYS A 122 7.16 -5.57 17.80
CA CYS A 122 6.64 -4.76 18.90
C CYS A 122 7.15 -3.30 18.86
N ALA A 123 8.41 -3.09 18.43
CA ALA A 123 8.97 -1.76 18.23
C ALA A 123 8.30 -0.98 17.08
N ARG A 124 7.68 -1.68 16.14
CA ARG A 124 6.86 -1.10 15.06
C ARG A 124 5.38 -0.95 15.43
N GLY A 125 5.04 -0.88 16.71
CA GLY A 125 3.65 -0.76 17.16
C GLY A 125 2.88 -2.08 17.21
N GLY A 126 3.45 -3.19 16.77
CA GLY A 126 2.78 -4.48 16.67
C GLY A 126 2.44 -5.19 17.99
N ARG A 127 2.57 -4.51 19.14
CA ARG A 127 2.24 -5.09 20.45
C ARG A 127 0.79 -5.54 20.58
N TRP A 128 -0.11 -4.97 19.80
CA TRP A 128 -1.53 -5.30 19.77
C TRP A 128 -1.79 -6.80 19.55
N HIS A 129 -0.94 -7.50 18.76
CA HIS A 129 -1.11 -8.93 18.49
C HIS A 129 -1.08 -9.81 19.75
N LYS A 130 -0.44 -9.35 20.84
CA LYS A 130 -0.39 -10.06 22.13
C LYS A 130 -1.69 -10.01 22.91
N GLN A 131 -2.57 -9.07 22.59
CA GLN A 131 -3.85 -8.86 23.24
C GLN A 131 -4.98 -9.64 22.52
N ILE A 132 -4.70 -10.16 21.34
CA ILE A 132 -5.67 -10.87 20.51
C ILE A 132 -5.51 -12.38 20.70
N ASN A 133 -6.63 -13.09 20.70
CA ASN A 133 -6.59 -14.54 20.68
C ASN A 133 -5.79 -15.03 19.46
N ARG A 134 -4.75 -15.81 19.71
CA ARG A 134 -3.81 -16.24 18.69
C ARG A 134 -4.47 -17.03 17.55
N ASN A 135 -5.41 -17.92 17.88
CA ASN A 135 -6.09 -18.73 16.86
C ASN A 135 -6.94 -17.85 15.95
N TYR A 136 -7.63 -16.87 16.53
CA TYR A 136 -8.41 -15.90 15.77
C TYR A 136 -7.52 -15.06 14.85
N LEU A 137 -6.40 -14.55 15.36
CA LEU A 137 -5.45 -13.78 14.56
C LEU A 137 -4.87 -14.60 13.40
N GLU A 138 -4.50 -15.87 13.65
CA GLU A 138 -4.02 -16.77 12.60
C GLU A 138 -5.07 -17.02 11.52
N GLU A 139 -6.34 -17.19 11.91
CA GLU A 139 -7.45 -17.36 10.97
C GLU A 139 -7.64 -16.11 10.09
N GLU A 140 -7.66 -14.92 10.69
CA GLU A 140 -7.83 -13.67 9.94
C GLU A 140 -6.66 -13.41 8.98
N ILE A 141 -5.43 -13.67 9.39
CA ILE A 141 -4.26 -13.56 8.50
C ILE A 141 -4.31 -14.60 7.39
N CYS A 142 -4.74 -15.84 7.65
CA CYS A 142 -4.89 -16.86 6.61
C CYS A 142 -5.93 -16.44 5.56
N LYS A 143 -7.02 -15.81 5.95
CA LYS A 143 -8.01 -15.24 5.02
C LYS A 143 -7.37 -14.21 4.09
N LEU A 144 -6.63 -13.25 4.64
CA LEU A 144 -5.93 -12.22 3.86
C LEU A 144 -4.94 -12.84 2.86
N LEU A 145 -4.11 -13.78 3.32
CA LEU A 145 -3.08 -14.42 2.50
C LEU A 145 -3.66 -15.23 1.34
N SER A 146 -4.85 -15.79 1.51
CA SER A 146 -5.49 -16.64 0.50
C SER A 146 -6.16 -15.86 -0.63
N THR A 147 -6.48 -14.57 -0.40
CA THR A 147 -7.35 -13.83 -1.32
C THR A 147 -6.89 -12.41 -1.65
N GLN A 148 -6.16 -11.76 -0.75
CA GLN A 148 -5.97 -10.30 -0.80
C GLN A 148 -4.52 -9.83 -0.68
N LEU A 149 -3.59 -10.70 -0.26
CA LEU A 149 -2.19 -10.34 -0.11
C LEU A 149 -1.30 -11.03 -1.15
N ALA A 150 -0.47 -10.25 -1.82
CA ALA A 150 0.58 -10.72 -2.72
C ALA A 150 1.87 -9.94 -2.49
N THR A 151 3.01 -10.41 -2.96
CA THR A 151 4.25 -9.61 -2.92
C THR A 151 4.20 -8.48 -3.94
N VAL A 152 3.67 -8.77 -5.13
CA VAL A 152 3.52 -7.83 -6.25
C VAL A 152 2.18 -8.07 -6.91
N MET A 153 1.50 -7.01 -7.34
CA MET A 153 0.24 -7.11 -8.08
C MET A 153 0.35 -6.42 -9.44
N LYS A 154 -0.40 -6.95 -10.40
CA LYS A 154 -0.62 -6.33 -11.70
C LYS A 154 -2.11 -6.20 -11.98
N MET A 155 -2.53 -5.02 -12.34
CA MET A 155 -3.90 -4.75 -12.75
C MET A 155 -3.97 -4.51 -14.24
N LEU A 156 -5.02 -5.03 -14.87
CA LEU A 156 -5.32 -4.85 -16.28
C LEU A 156 -6.64 -4.10 -16.42
N PHE A 157 -6.62 -3.02 -17.20
CA PHE A 157 -7.79 -2.20 -17.48
C PHE A 157 -8.13 -2.19 -18.97
N LYS A 158 -9.31 -1.70 -19.30
CA LYS A 158 -9.75 -1.48 -20.67
C LYS A 158 -8.75 -0.56 -21.40
N GLY A 159 -8.54 -0.79 -22.70
CA GLY A 159 -7.61 0.01 -23.50
C GLY A 159 -6.13 -0.37 -23.35
N ASN A 160 -5.83 -1.59 -22.90
CA ASN A 160 -4.48 -2.11 -22.67
C ASN A 160 -3.69 -1.34 -21.59
N ILE A 161 -4.38 -0.66 -20.69
CA ILE A 161 -3.75 -0.01 -19.55
C ILE A 161 -3.39 -1.09 -18.52
N SER A 162 -2.12 -1.10 -18.10
CA SER A 162 -1.63 -1.98 -17.06
C SER A 162 -0.90 -1.21 -15.98
N ILE A 163 -1.17 -1.56 -14.72
CA ILE A 163 -0.58 -0.90 -13.55
C ILE A 163 0.03 -1.95 -12.65
N GLY A 164 1.28 -1.74 -12.25
CA GLY A 164 1.97 -2.57 -11.26
C GLY A 164 1.87 -1.97 -9.86
N ILE A 165 1.85 -2.82 -8.83
CA ILE A 165 1.94 -2.39 -7.43
C ILE A 165 3.02 -3.18 -6.73
N CYS A 166 3.91 -2.47 -6.04
CA CYS A 166 4.96 -3.00 -5.19
C CYS A 166 4.98 -2.28 -3.84
N PRO A 167 5.43 -2.95 -2.75
CA PRO A 167 5.44 -2.33 -1.43
C PRO A 167 6.38 -1.14 -1.30
N SER A 168 7.59 -1.24 -1.84
CA SER A 168 8.62 -0.21 -1.70
C SER A 168 9.30 0.14 -3.00
N ASP A 169 9.82 -0.86 -3.68
CA ASP A 169 10.54 -0.69 -4.93
C ASP A 169 10.41 -1.95 -5.80
N TYR A 170 10.92 -1.86 -6.98
CA TYR A 170 10.88 -2.84 -8.02
C TYR A 170 12.30 -3.35 -8.30
N THR A 171 12.48 -4.64 -8.59
CA THR A 171 13.78 -5.29 -8.45
C THR A 171 14.85 -4.91 -9.45
N ASP A 172 14.48 -4.48 -10.64
CA ASP A 172 15.48 -4.16 -11.67
C ASP A 172 15.06 -2.96 -12.52
N ILE A 173 15.81 -1.90 -12.36
CA ILE A 173 15.65 -0.65 -13.10
C ILE A 173 15.81 -0.83 -14.62
N ARG A 174 16.41 -1.95 -15.08
CA ARG A 174 16.68 -2.24 -16.49
C ARG A 174 15.71 -3.24 -17.11
N GLN A 175 14.92 -3.92 -16.30
CA GLN A 175 13.98 -4.94 -16.75
C GLN A 175 12.55 -4.44 -16.64
N GLY A 176 11.67 -4.86 -17.55
CA GLY A 176 10.27 -4.55 -17.48
C GLY A 176 9.57 -5.20 -16.29
N PHE A 177 8.42 -4.67 -15.92
CA PHE A 177 7.60 -5.18 -14.82
C PHE A 177 7.22 -6.65 -15.01
N ASN A 178 6.88 -7.04 -16.23
CA ASN A 178 6.50 -8.43 -16.55
C ASN A 178 7.66 -9.41 -16.36
N ASN A 179 8.91 -9.02 -16.59
CA ASN A 179 10.04 -9.90 -16.36
C ASN A 179 10.20 -10.23 -14.87
N THR A 180 10.08 -9.22 -14.02
CA THR A 180 10.11 -9.42 -12.57
C THR A 180 8.89 -10.23 -12.10
N TYR A 181 7.72 -9.92 -12.62
CA TYR A 181 6.48 -10.64 -12.36
C TYR A 181 6.63 -12.14 -12.74
N ASN A 182 7.10 -12.44 -13.96
CA ASN A 182 7.30 -13.82 -14.44
C ASN A 182 8.42 -14.53 -13.67
N ALA A 183 9.48 -13.80 -13.31
CA ALA A 183 10.53 -14.34 -12.48
C ALA A 183 9.97 -14.76 -11.11
N LEU A 184 9.13 -13.99 -10.47
CA LEU A 184 8.47 -14.35 -9.22
C LEU A 184 7.50 -15.53 -9.38
N LEU A 185 6.80 -15.63 -10.50
CA LEU A 185 5.96 -16.80 -10.82
C LEU A 185 6.79 -18.09 -10.94
N ALA A 186 7.99 -18.00 -11.52
CA ALA A 186 8.87 -19.14 -11.75
C ALA A 186 9.71 -19.55 -10.52
N PHE A 187 9.66 -18.78 -9.43
CA PHE A 187 10.57 -18.94 -8.30
C PHE A 187 10.25 -20.11 -7.37
N ASN A 188 11.33 -20.83 -7.05
CA ASN A 188 11.39 -21.58 -5.82
C ASN A 188 11.75 -20.64 -4.65
N GLN A 189 11.40 -21.05 -3.43
CA GLN A 189 11.47 -20.24 -2.21
C GLN A 189 12.87 -19.68 -1.87
N ALA A 190 13.96 -20.25 -2.39
CA ALA A 190 15.32 -19.80 -2.11
C ALA A 190 15.65 -18.44 -2.73
N ASN A 191 15.11 -18.17 -3.91
CA ASN A 191 15.36 -16.91 -4.63
C ASN A 191 14.45 -15.76 -4.16
N VAL A 192 13.29 -16.07 -3.59
CA VAL A 192 12.33 -15.07 -3.06
C VAL A 192 12.99 -14.17 -2.01
N ASN A 193 13.87 -14.72 -1.17
CA ASN A 193 14.53 -13.95 -0.11
C ASN A 193 15.44 -12.83 -0.63
N ILE A 194 16.07 -13.00 -1.79
CA ILE A 194 16.95 -11.99 -2.40
C ILE A 194 16.13 -10.81 -2.92
N PHE A 195 15.03 -11.09 -3.61
CA PHE A 195 14.13 -10.05 -4.14
C PHE A 195 13.25 -9.42 -3.07
N GLN A 196 12.91 -10.19 -2.02
CA GLN A 196 12.09 -9.69 -0.93
C GLN A 196 12.69 -8.46 -0.25
N SER A 197 14.02 -8.39 -0.12
CA SER A 197 14.69 -7.21 0.44
C SER A 197 14.49 -5.96 -0.43
N GLN A 198 14.53 -6.10 -1.75
CA GLN A 198 14.31 -4.98 -2.67
C GLN A 198 12.85 -4.52 -2.64
N PHE A 199 11.89 -5.44 -2.76
CA PHE A 199 10.47 -5.09 -2.68
C PHE A 199 10.09 -4.42 -1.37
N LEU A 200 10.70 -4.83 -0.26
CA LEU A 200 10.36 -4.32 1.06
C LEU A 200 11.15 -3.05 1.44
N TYR A 201 12.33 -2.83 0.89
CA TYR A 201 13.27 -1.81 1.38
C TYR A 201 14.00 -1.03 0.28
N GLY A 202 13.76 -1.33 -0.99
CA GLY A 202 14.42 -0.66 -2.11
C GLY A 202 14.05 0.81 -2.23
N MET A 203 14.92 1.57 -2.89
CA MET A 203 14.75 3.00 -3.14
C MET A 203 15.25 3.41 -4.54
N ASP A 204 15.58 2.48 -5.42
CA ASP A 204 16.22 2.81 -6.68
C ASP A 204 15.35 3.70 -7.57
N HIS A 205 14.07 3.37 -7.71
CA HIS A 205 13.12 4.19 -8.48
C HIS A 205 12.71 5.48 -7.76
N ALA A 206 12.90 5.56 -6.44
CA ALA A 206 12.69 6.80 -5.69
C ALA A 206 13.78 7.84 -5.96
N VAL A 207 15.01 7.41 -6.34
CA VAL A 207 16.15 8.30 -6.55
C VAL A 207 16.58 8.42 -8.01
N ARG A 208 16.09 7.54 -8.89
CA ARG A 208 16.44 7.52 -10.32
C ARG A 208 15.17 7.61 -11.18
N PRO A 209 15.01 8.66 -11.99
CA PRO A 209 13.84 8.81 -12.86
C PRO A 209 13.94 7.86 -14.06
N VAL A 210 13.52 6.63 -13.90
CA VAL A 210 13.50 5.62 -14.95
C VAL A 210 12.06 5.16 -15.20
N ASN A 211 11.69 5.05 -16.46
CA ASN A 211 10.42 4.46 -16.84
C ASN A 211 10.53 2.94 -16.83
N VAL A 212 9.69 2.29 -16.03
CA VAL A 212 9.50 0.84 -16.05
C VAL A 212 8.79 0.48 -17.35
N SER A 213 9.41 -0.37 -18.18
CA SER A 213 8.80 -0.82 -19.43
C SER A 213 7.63 -1.77 -19.16
N ASP A 214 6.77 -1.93 -20.17
CA ASP A 214 5.66 -2.89 -20.24
C ASP A 214 4.51 -2.72 -19.21
N VAL A 215 4.51 -1.61 -18.46
CA VAL A 215 3.36 -1.12 -17.68
C VAL A 215 3.23 0.40 -17.84
N ASN A 216 2.01 0.91 -17.75
CA ASN A 216 1.76 2.34 -17.86
C ASN A 216 2.17 3.08 -16.59
N LEU A 217 2.00 2.44 -15.43
CA LEU A 217 2.28 3.02 -14.13
C LEU A 217 2.75 1.94 -13.16
N VAL A 218 3.66 2.27 -12.26
CA VAL A 218 3.96 1.46 -11.06
C VAL A 218 3.63 2.29 -9.82
N VAL A 219 2.79 1.75 -8.93
CA VAL A 219 2.44 2.39 -7.66
C VAL A 219 3.31 1.82 -6.55
N LEU A 220 3.96 2.70 -5.80
CA LEU A 220 4.94 2.38 -4.76
C LEU A 220 4.56 3.05 -3.43
N GLY A 221 4.68 2.29 -2.34
CA GLY A 221 4.47 2.78 -0.98
C GLY A 221 5.78 3.07 -0.24
N ARG A 222 5.80 2.77 1.07
CA ARG A 222 6.90 2.78 2.03
C ARG A 222 7.77 4.04 2.08
N ASN A 223 8.38 4.42 0.97
CA ASN A 223 9.29 5.57 0.91
C ASN A 223 8.50 6.87 1.01
N PRO A 224 8.69 7.69 2.06
CA PRO A 224 7.92 8.92 2.23
C PRO A 224 8.14 9.89 1.08
N VAL A 225 7.05 10.41 0.52
CA VAL A 225 7.07 11.33 -0.64
C VAL A 225 7.98 12.54 -0.40
N ASN A 226 8.07 13.05 0.82
CA ASN A 226 8.94 14.19 1.13
C ASN A 226 10.44 13.87 1.02
N SER A 227 10.84 12.66 1.35
CA SER A 227 12.22 12.20 1.16
C SER A 227 12.56 12.14 -0.33
N ILE A 228 11.62 11.65 -1.15
CA ILE A 228 11.76 11.57 -2.60
C ILE A 228 11.79 12.97 -3.22
N ARG A 229 10.85 13.84 -2.85
CA ARG A 229 10.80 15.23 -3.31
C ARG A 229 12.09 15.97 -2.98
N LYS A 230 12.62 15.79 -1.76
CA LYS A 230 13.91 16.37 -1.36
C LYS A 230 15.07 15.87 -2.23
N ALA A 231 15.12 14.57 -2.52
CA ALA A 231 16.16 13.98 -3.36
C ALA A 231 16.15 14.53 -4.79
N HIS A 232 14.98 14.93 -5.30
CA HIS A 232 14.80 15.50 -6.63
C HIS A 232 14.73 17.04 -6.65
N GLY A 233 14.97 17.72 -5.53
CA GLY A 233 14.88 19.19 -5.45
C GLY A 233 13.48 19.76 -5.66
N LEU A 234 12.43 18.95 -5.48
CA LEU A 234 11.04 19.34 -5.63
C LEU A 234 10.50 20.02 -4.35
N PRO A 235 9.47 20.86 -4.45
CA PRO A 235 8.80 21.45 -3.29
C PRO A 235 8.33 20.36 -2.30
N LEU A 236 8.55 20.57 -1.01
CA LEU A 236 8.12 19.64 0.03
C LEU A 236 6.62 19.79 0.27
N THR A 237 5.85 18.81 -0.18
CA THR A 237 4.40 18.72 0.00
C THR A 237 4.03 17.31 0.42
N ASN A 238 2.81 17.13 0.96
CA ASN A 238 2.28 15.80 1.30
C ASN A 238 1.60 15.11 0.10
N LEU A 239 1.70 15.67 -1.10
CA LEU A 239 1.09 15.07 -2.28
C LEU A 239 1.97 13.93 -2.80
N PRO A 240 1.36 12.86 -3.34
CA PRO A 240 2.06 11.84 -4.11
C PRO A 240 3.01 12.45 -5.15
N VAL A 241 4.04 11.71 -5.51
CA VAL A 241 5.03 12.20 -6.49
C VAL A 241 5.28 11.14 -7.55
N LEU A 242 5.29 11.57 -8.81
CA LEU A 242 5.61 10.74 -9.97
C LEU A 242 7.08 10.95 -10.34
N ILE A 243 7.85 9.87 -10.38
CA ILE A 243 9.25 9.85 -10.83
C ILE A 243 9.36 8.83 -11.97
N GLY A 244 9.59 9.31 -13.19
CA GLY A 244 9.36 8.48 -14.37
C GLY A 244 7.88 8.06 -14.46
N ASN A 245 7.59 6.77 -14.60
CA ASN A 245 6.23 6.22 -14.47
C ASN A 245 6.02 5.50 -13.12
N CYS A 246 6.79 5.85 -12.10
CA CYS A 246 6.65 5.33 -10.73
C CYS A 246 5.96 6.36 -9.83
N LEU A 247 4.74 6.06 -9.41
CA LEU A 247 3.93 6.89 -8.50
C LEU A 247 4.19 6.49 -7.05
N HIS A 248 4.83 7.36 -6.30
CA HIS A 248 5.07 7.18 -4.87
C HIS A 248 3.95 7.84 -4.07
N ILE A 249 3.25 7.06 -3.23
CA ILE A 249 2.03 7.51 -2.57
C ILE A 249 2.09 7.48 -1.04
N ASN A 250 3.23 7.17 -0.41
CA ASN A 250 3.38 7.21 1.05
C ASN A 250 3.51 8.66 1.55
N THR A 251 2.43 9.20 2.07
CA THR A 251 2.33 10.57 2.58
C THR A 251 2.54 10.67 4.10
N GLY A 252 3.06 9.61 4.72
CA GLY A 252 3.53 9.63 6.10
C GLY A 252 2.47 9.32 7.15
N SER A 253 1.47 8.50 6.87
CA SER A 253 0.46 8.05 7.84
C SER A 253 1.07 7.44 9.12
N LEU A 254 2.25 6.82 9.02
CA LEU A 254 3.05 6.38 10.17
C LEU A 254 3.18 7.49 11.24
N TYR A 255 3.38 8.74 10.82
CA TYR A 255 3.61 9.88 11.72
C TYR A 255 2.32 10.43 12.35
N MET A 256 1.15 9.96 11.92
CA MET A 256 -0.12 10.28 12.57
C MET A 256 -0.17 9.73 14.00
N SER A 257 0.42 8.56 14.23
CA SER A 257 0.54 7.98 15.57
C SER A 257 1.60 8.68 16.43
N GLU A 258 2.63 9.23 15.82
CA GLU A 258 3.74 9.92 16.49
C GLU A 258 3.37 11.34 16.93
N ILE A 259 2.43 12.01 16.28
CA ILE A 259 1.90 13.31 16.73
C ILE A 259 1.20 13.17 18.09
N SER A 260 0.57 12.01 18.32
CA SER A 260 0.01 11.66 19.63
C SER A 260 1.08 11.20 20.63
N SER A 261 2.34 10.98 20.20
CA SER A 261 3.44 10.50 21.05
C SER A 261 4.78 11.11 20.60
N PRO A 262 5.12 12.35 21.01
CA PRO A 262 6.28 13.11 20.50
C PRO A 262 7.65 12.44 20.66
N ALA A 263 7.74 11.33 21.39
CA ALA A 263 8.99 10.66 21.72
C ALA A 263 9.59 9.77 20.61
N LEU A 264 8.91 9.60 19.47
CA LEU A 264 9.28 8.62 18.45
C LEU A 264 9.63 9.21 17.08
N LEU A 265 9.88 10.51 16.97
CA LEU A 265 10.29 11.12 15.70
C LEU A 265 11.58 10.46 15.19
N ALA A 266 11.46 9.69 14.12
CA ALA A 266 12.62 9.13 13.45
C ALA A 266 13.57 10.26 13.00
N PRO A 267 14.87 10.16 13.25
CA PRO A 267 15.82 11.19 12.86
C PRO A 267 15.79 11.39 11.34
N GLY A 268 15.56 12.63 10.90
CA GLY A 268 15.69 13.01 9.49
C GLY A 268 14.41 13.42 8.77
N ILE A 269 13.24 13.36 9.43
CA ILE A 269 12.00 13.87 8.84
C ILE A 269 11.83 15.35 9.20
N PRO A 270 11.61 16.21 8.18
CA PRO A 270 11.36 17.61 8.46
C PRO A 270 10.12 17.79 9.33
N PRO A 271 10.15 18.57 10.40
CA PRO A 271 8.99 18.86 11.26
C PRO A 271 7.86 19.61 10.55
N THR A 272 8.04 19.92 9.27
CA THR A 272 7.08 20.66 8.43
C THR A 272 6.09 19.77 7.68
N THR A 273 6.27 18.43 7.70
CA THR A 273 5.36 17.52 6.99
C THR A 273 4.20 17.13 7.87
N VAL A 274 3.02 17.49 7.44
CA VAL A 274 1.78 17.09 8.11
C VAL A 274 1.39 15.71 7.59
N PRO A 275 1.31 14.68 8.47
CA PRO A 275 1.01 13.32 8.03
C PRO A 275 -0.41 13.20 7.49
N ALA A 276 -0.60 12.32 6.50
CA ALA A 276 -1.90 12.08 5.90
C ALA A 276 -2.11 10.62 5.56
N ILE A 277 -3.38 10.17 5.60
CA ILE A 277 -3.84 9.00 4.85
C ILE A 277 -4.26 9.47 3.47
N THR A 278 -3.77 8.80 2.46
CA THR A 278 -3.98 9.19 1.06
C THR A 278 -4.60 8.04 0.27
N LEU A 279 -5.70 8.34 -0.41
CA LEU A 279 -6.26 7.53 -1.49
C LEU A 279 -6.00 8.27 -2.81
N VAL A 280 -5.37 7.60 -3.76
CA VAL A 280 -5.21 8.11 -5.11
C VAL A 280 -6.21 7.42 -6.01
N GLU A 281 -7.19 8.13 -6.51
CA GLU A 281 -8.20 7.64 -7.44
C GLU A 281 -7.66 7.62 -8.87
N LEU A 282 -7.87 6.49 -9.56
CA LEU A 282 -7.63 6.36 -10.99
C LEU A 282 -8.94 6.58 -11.76
N ILE A 283 -8.97 7.62 -12.57
CA ILE A 283 -10.08 7.89 -13.50
C ILE A 283 -9.66 7.44 -14.89
N LEU A 284 -10.35 6.43 -15.41
CA LEU A 284 -10.15 5.88 -16.75
C LEU A 284 -11.03 6.64 -17.76
N ALA A 285 -10.53 7.76 -18.26
CA ALA A 285 -11.11 8.50 -19.37
C ALA A 285 -10.31 8.28 -20.65
N SER A 286 -10.57 9.06 -21.70
CA SER A 286 -9.74 9.08 -22.92
C SER A 286 -8.26 9.38 -22.60
N THR A 287 -8.00 10.23 -21.63
CA THR A 287 -6.70 10.40 -20.97
C THR A 287 -6.86 10.00 -19.50
N PRO A 288 -6.17 8.93 -19.04
CA PRO A 288 -6.23 8.55 -17.64
C PRO A 288 -5.73 9.67 -16.73
N THR A 289 -6.46 9.94 -15.67
CA THR A 289 -6.09 10.95 -14.68
C THR A 289 -6.05 10.36 -13.28
N LEU A 290 -5.26 10.97 -12.42
CA LEU A 290 -5.18 10.63 -11.00
C LEU A 290 -5.71 11.80 -10.16
N ILE A 291 -6.52 11.47 -9.16
CA ILE A 291 -6.98 12.43 -8.15
C ILE A 291 -6.50 11.96 -6.80
N CYS A 292 -5.83 12.85 -6.08
CA CYS A 292 -5.37 12.61 -4.73
C CYS A 292 -6.42 13.07 -3.73
N HIS A 293 -6.88 12.18 -2.87
CA HIS A 293 -7.76 12.46 -1.75
C HIS A 293 -7.00 12.18 -0.44
N GLN A 294 -7.01 13.13 0.48
CA GLN A 294 -6.24 13.03 1.71
C GLN A 294 -7.07 13.37 2.94
N MET A 295 -6.85 12.64 4.01
CA MET A 295 -7.22 13.03 5.37
C MET A 295 -5.94 13.42 6.11
N ILE A 296 -5.78 14.72 6.33
CA ILE A 296 -4.57 15.33 6.88
C ILE A 296 -4.78 15.58 8.37
N LEU A 297 -3.87 15.09 9.20
CA LEU A 297 -3.85 15.38 10.64
C LEU A 297 -3.02 16.64 10.89
N ASN A 298 -3.64 17.72 11.28
CA ASN A 298 -2.93 18.96 11.62
C ASN A 298 -2.30 18.91 13.03
N LYS A 299 -1.49 19.93 13.37
CA LYS A 299 -0.79 20.02 14.66
C LYS A 299 -1.71 20.07 15.89
N ASN A 300 -2.99 20.36 15.69
CA ASN A 300 -3.99 20.44 16.77
C ASN A 300 -4.77 19.12 16.91
N GLY A 301 -4.39 18.06 16.19
CA GLY A 301 -5.11 16.80 16.21
C GLY A 301 -6.43 16.80 15.41
N ILE A 302 -6.64 17.82 14.57
CA ILE A 302 -7.85 17.94 13.76
C ILE A 302 -7.57 17.40 12.36
N TYR A 303 -8.46 16.56 11.86
CA TYR A 303 -8.40 16.07 10.48
C TYR A 303 -9.01 17.09 9.52
N THR A 304 -8.33 17.31 8.40
CA THR A 304 -8.84 18.12 7.29
C THR A 304 -8.74 17.32 6.00
N GLN A 305 -9.80 17.37 5.20
CA GLN A 305 -9.82 16.74 3.88
C GLN A 305 -9.16 17.65 2.85
N ASN A 306 -8.38 17.06 1.95
CA ASN A 306 -7.82 17.71 0.78
C ASN A 306 -8.06 16.87 -0.46
N THR A 307 -8.37 17.48 -1.59
CA THR A 307 -8.50 16.80 -2.89
C THR A 307 -7.77 17.61 -3.95
N ALA A 308 -6.86 16.96 -4.67
CA ALA A 308 -6.06 17.60 -5.70
C ALA A 308 -5.86 16.69 -6.92
N PRO A 309 -5.97 17.19 -8.15
CA PRO A 309 -5.61 16.44 -9.34
C PRO A 309 -4.10 16.18 -9.39
N LEU A 310 -3.72 15.00 -9.89
CA LEU A 310 -2.33 14.64 -10.20
C LEU A 310 -2.20 14.49 -11.70
N ASN A 311 -1.39 15.29 -12.35
CA ASN A 311 -1.22 15.25 -13.80
C ASN A 311 -0.21 14.15 -14.19
N LEU A 312 -0.60 13.24 -15.11
CA LEU A 312 0.25 12.16 -15.63
C LEU A 312 1.05 12.57 -16.87
N ASP A 313 0.66 13.67 -17.55
CA ASP A 313 1.23 14.06 -18.84
C ASP A 313 2.52 14.89 -18.74
N SER A 314 3.02 15.16 -17.54
CA SER A 314 4.18 16.03 -17.39
C SER A 314 5.48 15.26 -17.69
N ASN A 315 5.97 15.38 -18.93
CA ASN A 315 7.42 15.32 -19.23
C ASN A 315 8.18 16.47 -18.54
N ASP A 316 7.48 17.39 -17.93
CA ASP A 316 8.02 18.45 -17.09
C ASP A 316 8.05 17.99 -15.64
N ASN A 317 9.21 18.11 -15.01
CA ASN A 317 9.49 17.83 -13.59
C ASN A 317 8.65 18.68 -12.60
N ASN A 318 7.53 19.23 -13.02
CA ASN A 318 6.66 20.12 -12.26
C ASN A 318 5.25 19.53 -12.16
N ILE A 319 5.04 18.66 -11.18
CA ILE A 319 3.69 18.42 -10.66
C ILE A 319 3.38 19.63 -9.76
N GLU A 320 2.96 20.72 -10.34
CA GLU A 320 2.31 21.80 -9.61
C GLU A 320 0.88 21.36 -9.32
N ALA A 321 0.66 20.80 -8.14
CA ALA A 321 -0.65 20.86 -7.53
C ALA A 321 -0.84 22.31 -7.11
N THR A 322 -1.58 23.10 -7.86
CA THR A 322 -2.06 24.39 -7.44
C THR A 322 -2.97 24.21 -6.22
N LEU A 323 -2.58 24.76 -5.09
CA LEU A 323 -3.39 24.97 -3.89
C LEU A 323 -4.50 25.99 -4.16
#